data_8342b69b3e985f6788e506e232a7eca7
#
_entry.id   8342b69b3e985f6788e506e232a7eca7
#
_cell.length_a   1.000
_cell.length_b   1.000
_cell.length_c   1.000
_cell.angle_alpha   90.00
_cell.angle_beta   90.00
_cell.angle_gamma   90.00
#
_symmetry.space_group_name_H-M   'P 1'
#
loop_
_entity.id
_entity.type
_entity.pdbx_description
1 polymer ?
#
loop_
_entity_poly.entity_id
_entity_poly.type
_entity_poly.pdbx_seq_one_letter_code
_entity_poly.pdbx_strand_id
1 'polypeptide(L)'
;MTEQKDVLILAIESSCDETAAAVIKNGREVLSNVIYSQIELHKLYGGVVPEIASRKHIEKINQVIEQALNDANVTLDDLDAVGVTYGPGLVGALLVGVAEAKAIAYAKKLPLVG
;
A
#
# COMPACT_ATOMS: atom_id res chain seq x y z
N MET A 1 6.00 35.75 -0.72
CA MET A 1 6.53 34.45 -0.35
C MET A 1 5.48 33.38 -0.66
N THR A 2 5.82 32.47 -1.58
CA THR A 2 4.92 31.39 -1.94
C THR A 2 5.09 30.25 -0.93
N GLU A 3 4.02 29.91 -0.26
CA GLU A 3 4.01 28.72 0.57
C GLU A 3 4.07 27.49 -0.32
N GLN A 4 5.03 26.61 -0.07
CA GLN A 4 5.05 25.33 -0.74
C GLN A 4 4.02 24.41 -0.09
N LYS A 5 3.13 23.89 -0.91
CA LYS A 5 2.18 22.90 -0.45
C LYS A 5 2.92 21.60 -0.16
N ASP A 6 2.64 20.97 0.96
CA ASP A 6 3.15 19.65 1.29
C ASP A 6 2.59 18.61 0.31
N VAL A 7 3.45 17.72 -0.15
CA VAL A 7 3.07 16.64 -1.06
C VAL A 7 2.90 15.37 -0.24
N LEU A 8 1.69 14.80 -0.27
CA LEU A 8 1.36 13.56 0.43
C LEU A 8 1.19 12.42 -0.55
N ILE A 9 1.90 11.32 -0.31
CA ILE A 9 1.88 10.15 -1.15
C ILE A 9 1.46 8.94 -0.32
N LEU A 10 0.47 8.20 -0.81
CA LEU A 10 0.13 6.89 -0.26
C LEU A 10 0.95 5.85 -1.01
N ALA A 11 1.84 5.16 -0.32
CA ALA A 11 2.66 4.12 -0.89
C ALA A 11 2.10 2.76 -0.50
N ILE A 12 1.87 1.90 -1.48
CA ILE A 12 1.28 0.57 -1.29
C ILE A 12 2.29 -0.49 -1.71
N GLU A 13 2.50 -1.47 -0.86
CA GLU A 13 3.33 -2.63 -1.17
C GLU A 13 2.52 -3.91 -0.97
N SER A 14 2.61 -4.80 -1.95
CA SER A 14 1.97 -6.11 -1.89
C SER A 14 3.01 -7.12 -2.43
N SER A 15 3.69 -7.79 -1.54
CA SER A 15 4.68 -8.82 -1.87
C SER A 15 4.16 -10.18 -1.43
N CYS A 16 4.96 -11.26 -1.60
CA CYS A 16 4.45 -12.62 -1.36
C CYS A 16 3.98 -12.86 0.07
N ASP A 17 4.56 -12.21 1.07
CA ASP A 17 4.26 -12.44 2.48
C ASP A 17 3.91 -11.17 3.26
N GLU A 18 3.83 -10.01 2.59
CA GLU A 18 3.50 -8.76 3.25
C GLU A 18 2.51 -7.91 2.45
N THR A 19 1.63 -7.23 3.17
CA THR A 19 0.77 -6.17 2.65
C THR A 19 1.06 -4.94 3.48
N ALA A 20 1.43 -3.83 2.86
CA ALA A 20 1.81 -2.63 3.58
C ALA A 20 1.27 -1.38 2.92
N ALA A 21 1.03 -0.36 3.73
CA ALA A 21 0.69 0.97 3.25
C ALA A 21 1.36 2.00 4.15
N ALA A 22 1.85 3.06 3.54
CA ALA A 22 2.51 4.14 4.25
C ALA A 22 2.07 5.48 3.67
N VAL A 23 2.01 6.51 4.51
CA VAL A 23 1.80 7.87 4.05
C VAL A 23 3.10 8.63 4.23
N ILE A 24 3.60 9.20 3.15
CA ILE A 24 4.89 9.88 3.10
C ILE A 24 4.68 11.33 2.70
N LYS A 25 5.29 12.24 3.45
CA LYS A 25 5.21 13.67 3.22
C LYS A 25 6.51 14.17 2.59
N ASN A 26 6.39 14.85 1.45
CA ASN A 26 7.51 15.47 0.75
C ASN A 26 8.64 14.47 0.39
N GLY A 27 8.30 13.20 0.24
CA GLY A 27 9.27 12.15 -0.13
C GLY A 27 10.28 11.79 0.95
N ARG A 28 10.15 12.32 2.16
CA ARG A 28 11.12 12.13 3.25
C ARG A 28 10.51 11.71 4.57
N GLU A 29 9.42 12.34 4.95
CA GLU A 29 8.82 12.13 6.26
C GLU A 29 7.76 11.06 6.20
N VAL A 30 8.00 9.95 6.91
CA VAL A 30 7.05 8.86 7.00
C VAL A 30 6.05 9.21 8.10
N LEU A 31 4.83 9.57 7.72
CA LEU A 31 3.77 9.91 8.66
C LEU A 31 3.12 8.67 9.26
N SER A 32 3.09 7.59 8.48
CA SER A 32 2.57 6.31 8.95
C SER A 32 3.19 5.17 8.13
N ASN A 33 3.22 3.99 8.74
CA ASN A 33 3.68 2.78 8.06
C ASN A 33 3.00 1.59 8.72
N VAL A 34 2.10 0.94 7.99
CA VAL A 34 1.31 -0.19 8.49
C VAL A 34 1.66 -1.41 7.67
N ILE A 35 2.07 -2.47 8.36
CA ILE A 35 2.51 -3.72 7.72
C ILE A 35 1.72 -4.88 8.28
N TYR A 36 1.18 -5.70 7.40
CA TYR A 36 0.59 -6.99 7.74
C TYR A 36 1.48 -8.08 7.14
N SER A 37 2.05 -8.93 8.01
CA SER A 37 2.94 -10.01 7.57
C SER A 37 2.20 -11.35 7.62
N GLN A 38 2.45 -12.19 6.61
CA GLN A 38 1.88 -13.53 6.51
C GLN A 38 2.88 -14.61 6.89
N ILE A 39 4.02 -14.24 7.48
CA ILE A 39 5.10 -15.19 7.80
C ILE A 39 4.60 -16.37 8.65
N GLU A 40 3.83 -16.10 9.69
CA GLU A 40 3.30 -17.17 10.57
C GLU A 40 2.32 -18.08 9.82
N LEU A 41 1.49 -17.52 8.94
CA LEU A 41 0.57 -18.31 8.14
C LEU A 41 1.32 -19.23 7.18
N HIS A 42 2.36 -18.72 6.52
CA HIS A 42 3.14 -19.51 5.58
C HIS A 42 3.92 -20.63 6.27
N LYS A 43 4.41 -20.39 7.48
CA LYS A 43 5.09 -21.42 8.29
C LYS A 43 4.16 -22.59 8.57
N LEU A 44 2.88 -22.30 8.82
CA LEU A 44 1.89 -23.35 9.07
C LEU A 44 1.72 -24.29 7.88
N TYR A 45 1.90 -23.77 6.67
CA TYR A 45 1.78 -24.53 5.43
C TYR A 45 3.12 -24.97 4.85
N GLY A 46 4.22 -24.83 5.60
CA GLY A 46 5.54 -25.27 5.16
C GLY A 46 6.21 -24.37 4.14
N GLY A 47 5.76 -23.13 4.03
CA GLY A 47 6.30 -22.14 3.09
C GLY A 47 5.22 -21.32 2.43
N VAL A 48 5.59 -20.47 1.46
CA VAL A 48 4.65 -19.61 0.78
C VAL A 48 3.74 -20.42 -0.15
N VAL A 49 2.42 -20.26 0.01
CA VAL A 49 1.42 -20.84 -0.87
C VAL A 49 0.80 -19.67 -1.68
N PRO A 50 1.01 -19.61 -3.01
CA PRO A 50 0.61 -18.44 -3.81
C PRO A 50 -0.85 -18.05 -3.68
N GLU A 51 -1.77 -19.01 -3.70
CA GLU A 51 -3.20 -18.73 -3.59
C GLU A 51 -3.56 -18.14 -2.25
N ILE A 52 -2.96 -18.64 -1.16
CA ILE A 52 -3.22 -18.15 0.20
C ILE A 52 -2.66 -16.73 0.35
N ALA A 53 -1.46 -16.49 -0.17
CA ALA A 53 -0.85 -15.17 -0.14
C ALA A 53 -1.74 -14.14 -0.85
N SER A 54 -2.22 -14.45 -2.06
CA SER A 54 -3.09 -13.57 -2.83
C SER A 54 -4.38 -13.26 -2.09
N ARG A 55 -5.04 -14.27 -1.52
CA ARG A 55 -6.29 -14.07 -0.78
C ARG A 55 -6.09 -13.16 0.44
N LYS A 56 -4.98 -13.35 1.17
CA LYS A 56 -4.72 -12.52 2.35
C LYS A 56 -4.44 -11.07 1.98
N HIS A 57 -3.78 -10.81 0.86
CA HIS A 57 -3.60 -9.45 0.37
C HIS A 57 -4.93 -8.80 0.05
N ILE A 58 -5.85 -9.52 -0.60
CA ILE A 58 -7.19 -9.02 -0.91
C ILE A 58 -7.94 -8.69 0.38
N GLU A 59 -7.87 -9.56 1.39
CA GLU A 59 -8.54 -9.35 2.67
C GLU A 59 -7.99 -8.16 3.46
N LYS A 60 -6.69 -7.91 3.37
CA LYS A 60 -6.01 -6.95 4.24
C LYS A 60 -5.68 -5.60 3.61
N ILE A 61 -5.68 -5.50 2.28
CA ILE A 61 -5.23 -4.29 1.59
C ILE A 61 -6.00 -3.04 2.04
N ASN A 62 -7.32 -3.12 2.10
CA ASN A 62 -8.15 -1.99 2.50
C ASN A 62 -7.93 -1.63 3.96
N GLN A 63 -7.73 -2.63 4.81
CA GLN A 63 -7.49 -2.42 6.25
C GLN A 63 -6.17 -1.70 6.49
N VAL A 64 -5.09 -2.10 5.82
CA VAL A 64 -3.79 -1.45 6.02
C VAL A 64 -3.79 -0.03 5.44
N ILE A 65 -4.48 0.20 4.33
CA ILE A 65 -4.61 1.54 3.74
C ILE A 65 -5.38 2.45 4.70
N GLU A 66 -6.53 2.00 5.18
CA GLU A 66 -7.34 2.77 6.13
C GLU A 66 -6.56 3.09 7.40
N GLN A 67 -5.86 2.11 7.95
CA GLN A 67 -5.05 2.32 9.14
C GLN A 67 -3.91 3.30 8.88
N ALA A 68 -3.24 3.22 7.73
CA ALA A 68 -2.17 4.14 7.38
C ALA A 68 -2.66 5.59 7.29
N LEU A 69 -3.83 5.78 6.68
CA LEU A 69 -4.44 7.10 6.59
C LEU A 69 -4.82 7.64 7.98
N ASN A 70 -5.42 6.79 8.82
CA ASN A 70 -5.79 7.16 10.18
C ASN A 70 -4.57 7.51 11.03
N ASP A 71 -3.52 6.72 10.96
CA ASP A 71 -2.29 6.94 11.72
C ASP A 71 -1.60 8.24 11.29
N ALA A 72 -1.70 8.60 10.02
CA ALA A 72 -1.16 9.84 9.48
C ALA A 72 -2.10 11.02 9.68
N ASN A 73 -3.31 10.77 10.15
CA ASN A 73 -4.36 11.79 10.35
C ASN A 73 -4.71 12.52 9.05
N VAL A 74 -4.81 11.77 7.96
CA VAL A 74 -5.18 12.30 6.64
C VAL A 74 -6.28 11.43 6.02
N THR A 75 -6.90 11.96 4.97
CA THR A 75 -7.90 11.23 4.18
C THR A 75 -7.39 11.03 2.75
N LEU A 76 -8.10 10.23 1.96
CA LEU A 76 -7.76 10.06 0.54
C LEU A 76 -7.78 11.39 -0.21
N ASP A 77 -8.63 12.33 0.19
CA ASP A 77 -8.71 13.64 -0.46
C ASP A 77 -7.50 14.53 -0.18
N ASP A 78 -6.73 14.22 0.85
CA ASP A 78 -5.50 14.95 1.18
C ASP A 78 -4.30 14.50 0.35
N LEU A 79 -4.40 13.39 -0.36
CA LEU A 79 -3.28 12.81 -1.10
C LEU A 79 -3.01 13.53 -2.42
N ASP A 80 -1.75 13.60 -2.79
CA ASP A 80 -1.30 14.19 -4.07
C ASP A 80 -0.87 13.12 -5.07
N ALA A 81 -0.54 11.92 -4.63
CA ALA A 81 -0.18 10.82 -5.52
C ALA A 81 -0.32 9.49 -4.80
N VAL A 82 -0.35 8.40 -5.58
CA VAL A 82 -0.35 7.03 -5.08
C VAL A 82 0.86 6.31 -5.68
N GLY A 83 1.66 5.69 -4.84
CA GLY A 83 2.79 4.87 -5.25
C GLY A 83 2.51 3.39 -5.05
N VAL A 84 3.10 2.54 -5.87
CA VAL A 84 2.96 1.10 -5.75
C VAL A 84 4.29 0.41 -6.07
N THR A 85 4.57 -0.69 -5.35
CA THR A 85 5.79 -1.47 -5.55
C THR A 85 5.61 -2.43 -6.72
N TYR A 86 6.57 -2.41 -7.64
CA TYR A 86 6.67 -3.36 -8.75
C TYR A 86 7.77 -4.41 -8.52
N GLY A 87 8.27 -4.53 -7.31
CA GLY A 87 9.39 -5.43 -7.00
C GLY A 87 9.07 -6.90 -7.27
N PRO A 88 10.09 -7.78 -7.17
CA PRO A 88 9.89 -9.22 -7.37
C PRO A 88 8.94 -9.78 -6.31
N GLY A 89 8.16 -10.77 -6.71
CA GLY A 89 7.19 -11.42 -5.83
C GLY A 89 6.24 -12.29 -6.62
N LEU A 90 5.22 -12.82 -5.95
CA LEU A 90 4.18 -13.60 -6.59
C LEU A 90 3.29 -12.66 -7.41
N VAL A 91 3.05 -13.02 -8.66
CA VAL A 91 2.29 -12.18 -9.60
C VAL A 91 0.92 -11.80 -9.04
N GLY A 92 0.21 -12.77 -8.46
CA GLY A 92 -1.11 -12.50 -7.88
C GLY A 92 -1.09 -11.46 -6.76
N ALA A 93 -0.11 -11.54 -5.86
CA ALA A 93 0.03 -10.59 -4.76
C ALA A 93 0.37 -9.19 -5.27
N LEU A 94 1.28 -9.08 -6.25
CA LEU A 94 1.64 -7.81 -6.87
C LEU A 94 0.43 -7.16 -7.55
N LEU A 95 -0.40 -7.97 -8.23
CA LEU A 95 -1.58 -7.47 -8.91
C LEU A 95 -2.62 -6.87 -7.96
N VAL A 96 -2.74 -7.42 -6.74
CA VAL A 96 -3.66 -6.86 -5.73
C VAL A 96 -3.27 -5.43 -5.40
N GLY A 97 -1.98 -5.18 -5.11
CA GLY A 97 -1.49 -3.84 -4.81
C GLY A 97 -1.65 -2.88 -5.98
N VAL A 98 -1.29 -3.32 -7.19
CA VAL A 98 -1.42 -2.51 -8.40
C VAL A 98 -2.88 -2.16 -8.69
N ALA A 99 -3.78 -3.14 -8.58
CA ALA A 99 -5.21 -2.91 -8.81
C ALA A 99 -5.79 -1.89 -7.84
N GLU A 100 -5.46 -2.01 -6.55
CA GLU A 100 -5.95 -1.07 -5.53
C GLU A 100 -5.37 0.33 -5.75
N ALA A 101 -4.08 0.43 -6.05
CA ALA A 101 -3.43 1.71 -6.34
C ALA A 101 -4.08 2.40 -7.55
N LYS A 102 -4.34 1.64 -8.61
CA LYS A 102 -5.02 2.17 -9.80
C LYS A 102 -6.43 2.65 -9.49
N ALA A 103 -7.18 1.89 -8.69
CA ALA A 103 -8.54 2.24 -8.31
C ALA A 103 -8.57 3.56 -7.54
N ILE A 104 -7.67 3.73 -6.57
CA ILE A 104 -7.59 4.96 -5.78
C ILE A 104 -7.15 6.13 -6.67
N ALA A 105 -6.11 5.95 -7.47
CA ALA A 105 -5.60 6.99 -8.36
C ALA A 105 -6.68 7.46 -9.34
N TYR A 106 -7.42 6.53 -9.92
CA TYR A 106 -8.51 6.84 -10.84
C TYR A 106 -9.64 7.58 -10.12
N ALA A 107 -10.11 7.05 -8.98
CA ALA A 107 -11.23 7.63 -8.25
C ALA A 107 -10.96 9.05 -7.76
N LYS A 108 -9.72 9.33 -7.37
CA LYS A 108 -9.32 10.65 -6.84
C LYS A 108 -8.57 11.51 -7.85
N LYS A 109 -8.41 11.04 -9.09
CA LYS A 109 -7.70 11.73 -10.16
C LYS A 109 -6.27 12.09 -9.78
N LEU A 110 -5.56 11.12 -9.18
CA LEU A 110 -4.19 11.29 -8.73
C LEU A 110 -3.20 10.59 -9.66
N PRO A 111 -1.96 11.11 -9.77
CA PRO A 111 -0.92 10.38 -10.49
C PRO A 111 -0.57 9.08 -9.77
N LEU A 112 -0.28 8.05 -10.56
CA LEU A 112 0.19 6.75 -10.08
C LEU A 112 1.68 6.63 -10.39
N VAL A 113 2.47 6.34 -9.35
CA VAL A 113 3.92 6.23 -9.45
C VAL A 113 4.35 4.80 -9.19
N GLY A 114 5.17 4.26 -10.07
CA GLY A 114 5.74 2.92 -9.93
C GLY A 114 6.98 2.85 -9.08
#